data_e53fdd4821898471b09330a94fdce661
#
_entry.id   e53fdd4821898471b09330a94fdce661
#
_cell.length_a   1.000
_cell.length_b   1.000
_cell.length_c   1.000
_cell.angle_alpha   90.00
_cell.angle_beta   90.00
_cell.angle_gamma   90.00
#
_symmetry.space_group_name_H-M   'P 1'
#
loop_
_entity.id
_entity.type
_entity.pdbx_description
1 polymer ?
#
loop_
_entity_poly.entity_id
_entity_poly.type
_entity_poly.pdbx_seq_one_letter_code
_entity_poly.pdbx_strand_id
1 'polypeptide(L)'
;MCIRDSSNELLAHGDVDANYFQHLPYLKSQEEALGQPFAVAASVHIEPLGIYSKRHQRFEQLPQGASVAVPNNVTNLSRALYLLQSYQLIRLKPGFTDPARDQATPRDIADNPKQLKILEIESPQIPRALDDVDLAVINGNYALEAGLVPAKDALGLEKAEHNPYANILVTTPKLQDDPRIRQLAKDLNSPEVAAFITRTYSGSVIPVTDRQP
;
A
#
# COMPACT_ATOMS: atom_id res chain seq x y z
N MET A 1 5.82 -17.36 -7.61
CA MET A 1 5.57 -16.28 -8.59
C MET A 1 4.20 -15.73 -8.27
N CYS A 2 4.12 -14.53 -7.72
CA CYS A 2 2.84 -13.89 -7.40
C CYS A 2 2.23 -13.40 -8.72
N ILE A 3 0.93 -13.62 -8.93
CA ILE A 3 0.20 -13.15 -10.14
C ILE A 3 0.36 -11.62 -10.33
N ARG A 4 0.64 -10.88 -9.27
CA ARG A 4 0.86 -9.43 -9.30
C ARG A 4 2.18 -9.01 -9.96
N ASP A 5 3.24 -9.80 -9.81
CA ASP A 5 4.57 -9.46 -10.35
C ASP A 5 4.57 -9.50 -11.89
N SER A 6 3.71 -10.34 -12.50
CA SER A 6 3.58 -10.44 -13.96
C SER A 6 2.59 -9.45 -14.59
N SER A 7 1.77 -8.74 -13.81
CA SER A 7 0.71 -7.88 -14.38
C SER A 7 1.26 -6.71 -15.21
N ASN A 8 2.39 -6.12 -14.81
CA ASN A 8 3.04 -5.06 -15.56
C ASN A 8 3.82 -5.61 -16.77
N GLU A 9 4.37 -6.83 -16.67
CA GLU A 9 4.98 -7.52 -17.79
C GLU A 9 3.95 -7.84 -18.88
N LEU A 10 2.78 -8.36 -18.50
CA LEU A 10 1.67 -8.62 -19.43
C LEU A 10 1.21 -7.33 -20.14
N LEU A 11 1.14 -6.22 -19.40
CA LEU A 11 0.81 -4.92 -19.99
C LEU A 11 1.91 -4.43 -20.95
N ALA A 12 3.19 -4.60 -20.57
CA ALA A 12 4.34 -4.22 -21.40
C ALA A 12 4.39 -5.01 -22.71
N HIS A 13 4.02 -6.30 -22.68
CA HIS A 13 3.99 -7.17 -23.85
C HIS A 13 2.70 -7.01 -24.69
N GLY A 14 1.68 -6.31 -24.16
CA GLY A 14 0.40 -6.12 -24.87
C GLY A 14 -0.55 -7.30 -24.74
N ASP A 15 -0.33 -8.18 -23.79
CA ASP A 15 -1.25 -9.30 -23.47
C ASP A 15 -2.52 -8.81 -22.77
N VAL A 16 -2.45 -7.63 -22.16
CA VAL A 16 -3.59 -6.89 -21.61
C VAL A 16 -3.50 -5.42 -22.01
N ASP A 17 -4.64 -4.74 -22.14
CA ASP A 17 -4.73 -3.32 -22.49
C ASP A 17 -4.57 -2.38 -21.30
N ALA A 18 -4.88 -2.87 -20.09
CA ALA A 18 -4.76 -2.15 -18.82
C ALA A 18 -4.66 -3.10 -17.64
N ASN A 19 -4.15 -2.61 -16.52
CA ASN A 19 -4.23 -3.28 -15.23
C ASN A 19 -4.66 -2.33 -14.11
N TYR A 20 -5.17 -2.91 -13.01
CA TYR A 20 -5.64 -2.16 -11.85
C TYR A 20 -5.37 -2.97 -10.58
N PHE A 21 -4.23 -2.74 -9.92
CA PHE A 21 -3.82 -3.49 -8.73
C PHE A 21 -2.74 -2.81 -7.90
N GLN A 22 -2.21 -1.67 -8.33
CA GLN A 22 -1.00 -1.05 -7.81
C GLN A 22 -1.19 0.44 -7.54
N HIS A 23 -0.30 1.00 -6.74
CA HIS A 23 -0.19 2.44 -6.48
C HIS A 23 0.99 3.06 -7.24
N LEU A 24 1.01 4.39 -7.37
CA LEU A 24 1.99 5.10 -8.17
C LEU A 24 3.46 4.83 -7.77
N PRO A 25 3.87 4.84 -6.48
CA PRO A 25 5.26 4.53 -6.13
C PRO A 25 5.70 3.12 -6.58
N TYR A 26 4.80 2.12 -6.50
CA TYR A 26 5.10 0.78 -7.01
C TYR A 26 5.22 0.77 -8.54
N LEU A 27 4.31 1.46 -9.25
CA LEU A 27 4.41 1.58 -10.71
C LEU A 27 5.76 2.17 -11.13
N LYS A 28 6.21 3.24 -10.45
CA LYS A 28 7.51 3.87 -10.75
C LYS A 28 8.68 2.89 -10.59
N SER A 29 8.70 2.09 -9.53
CA SER A 29 9.72 1.06 -9.36
C SER A 29 9.68 -0.02 -10.45
N GLN A 30 8.49 -0.34 -10.95
CA GLN A 30 8.32 -1.30 -12.05
C GLN A 30 8.73 -0.71 -13.41
N GLU A 31 8.46 0.57 -13.67
CA GLU A 31 8.97 1.28 -14.86
C GLU A 31 10.50 1.24 -14.94
N GLU A 32 11.18 1.46 -13.81
CA GLU A 32 12.64 1.35 -13.72
C GLU A 32 13.13 -0.08 -13.97
N ALA A 33 12.48 -1.07 -13.35
CA ALA A 33 12.87 -2.48 -13.46
C ALA A 33 12.66 -3.05 -14.88
N LEU A 34 11.55 -2.66 -15.53
CA LEU A 34 11.19 -3.15 -16.87
C LEU A 34 11.80 -2.29 -17.99
N GLY A 35 12.32 -1.10 -17.68
CA GLY A 35 12.84 -0.16 -18.66
C GLY A 35 11.76 0.37 -19.63
N GLN A 36 10.49 0.38 -19.19
CA GLN A 36 9.34 0.78 -20.02
C GLN A 36 8.43 1.75 -19.27
N PRO A 37 7.98 2.84 -19.92
CA PRO A 37 7.01 3.75 -19.32
C PRO A 37 5.59 3.20 -19.44
N PHE A 38 4.77 3.55 -18.44
CA PHE A 38 3.33 3.31 -18.44
C PHE A 38 2.57 4.64 -18.28
N ALA A 39 1.26 4.61 -18.54
CA ALA A 39 0.37 5.76 -18.39
C ALA A 39 -0.67 5.48 -17.31
N VAL A 40 -0.83 6.40 -16.38
CA VAL A 40 -1.90 6.37 -15.37
C VAL A 40 -3.17 6.95 -15.98
N ALA A 41 -4.21 6.13 -16.06
CA ALA A 41 -5.51 6.53 -16.60
C ALA A 41 -6.46 7.08 -15.52
N ALA A 42 -6.38 6.57 -14.29
CA ALA A 42 -7.19 7.04 -13.16
C ALA A 42 -6.58 6.62 -11.82
N SER A 43 -6.85 7.42 -10.78
CA SER A 43 -6.72 7.01 -9.38
C SER A 43 -8.12 6.63 -8.88
N VAL A 44 -8.28 5.47 -8.22
CA VAL A 44 -9.62 4.92 -7.96
C VAL A 44 -9.94 4.81 -6.48
N HIS A 45 -9.07 4.18 -5.68
CA HIS A 45 -9.30 4.03 -4.25
C HIS A 45 -7.99 3.91 -3.48
N ILE A 46 -8.08 4.11 -2.17
CA ILE A 46 -6.98 3.86 -1.23
C ILE A 46 -7.34 2.64 -0.39
N GLU A 47 -6.40 1.71 -0.27
CA GLU A 47 -6.39 0.66 0.73
C GLU A 47 -5.39 1.06 1.81
N PRO A 48 -5.84 1.62 2.95
CA PRO A 48 -4.93 2.03 4.01
C PRO A 48 -4.08 0.87 4.50
N LEU A 49 -2.78 1.11 4.65
CA LEU A 49 -1.88 0.19 5.32
C LEU A 49 -2.21 0.21 6.81
N GLY A 50 -2.25 -0.96 7.45
CA GLY A 50 -2.59 -1.07 8.88
C GLY A 50 -1.53 -1.77 9.70
N ILE A 51 -1.44 -1.39 10.98
CA ILE A 51 -0.63 -2.05 12.01
C ILE A 51 -1.57 -2.92 12.85
N TYR A 52 -1.31 -4.20 12.90
CA TYR A 52 -2.14 -5.18 13.59
C TYR A 52 -1.36 -5.92 14.67
N SER A 53 -2.07 -6.42 15.67
CA SER A 53 -1.53 -7.31 16.68
C SER A 53 -2.60 -8.27 17.20
N LYS A 54 -2.22 -9.52 17.45
CA LYS A 54 -3.03 -10.48 18.24
C LYS A 54 -2.65 -10.49 19.72
N ARG A 55 -1.47 -9.93 20.05
CA ARG A 55 -0.88 -10.00 21.40
C ARG A 55 -1.09 -8.73 22.21
N HIS A 56 -1.21 -7.59 21.54
CA HIS A 56 -1.26 -6.28 22.17
C HIS A 56 -2.49 -5.49 21.67
N GLN A 57 -3.11 -4.74 22.56
CA GLN A 57 -4.25 -3.88 22.24
C GLN A 57 -3.86 -2.41 22.06
N ARG A 58 -2.63 -2.04 22.46
CA ARG A 58 -2.10 -0.67 22.40
C ARG A 58 -0.59 -0.71 22.25
N PHE A 59 -0.02 0.30 21.61
CA PHE A 59 1.43 0.41 21.36
C PHE A 59 2.26 0.53 22.65
N GLU A 60 1.69 1.08 23.74
CA GLU A 60 2.38 1.20 25.03
C GLU A 60 2.70 -0.17 25.65
N GLN A 61 1.94 -1.20 25.33
CA GLN A 61 2.11 -2.56 25.84
C GLN A 61 3.27 -3.32 25.18
N LEU A 62 3.84 -2.78 24.11
CA LEU A 62 4.95 -3.44 23.40
C LEU A 62 6.18 -3.55 24.32
N PRO A 63 6.77 -4.75 24.44
CA PRO A 63 8.00 -4.94 25.19
C PRO A 63 9.21 -4.35 24.43
N GLN A 64 10.33 -4.22 25.12
CA GLN A 64 11.61 -3.96 24.49
C GLN A 64 11.96 -5.14 23.57
N GLY A 65 12.44 -4.83 22.36
CA GLY A 65 12.81 -5.84 21.38
C GLY A 65 11.60 -6.51 20.69
N ALA A 66 10.40 -5.92 20.76
CA ALA A 66 9.20 -6.42 20.09
C ALA A 66 9.46 -6.63 18.60
N SER A 67 8.92 -7.71 18.05
CA SER A 67 9.03 -8.06 16.63
C SER A 67 7.94 -7.39 15.80
N VAL A 68 8.32 -6.84 14.61
CA VAL A 68 7.42 -6.17 13.68
C VAL A 68 7.60 -6.74 12.28
N ALA A 69 6.62 -7.50 11.80
CA ALA A 69 6.60 -7.96 10.41
C ALA A 69 6.19 -6.82 9.48
N VAL A 70 6.96 -6.62 8.41
CA VAL A 70 6.73 -5.58 7.38
C VAL A 70 6.89 -6.18 5.98
N PRO A 71 6.28 -5.58 4.93
CA PRO A 71 6.51 -6.00 3.54
C PRO A 71 7.99 -5.93 3.15
N ASN A 72 8.47 -6.90 2.36
CA ASN A 72 9.85 -6.95 1.88
C ASN A 72 10.08 -6.22 0.55
N ASN A 73 9.01 -5.87 -0.20
CA ASN A 73 9.19 -5.06 -1.41
C ASN A 73 9.47 -3.60 -1.05
N VAL A 74 10.40 -2.99 -1.77
CA VAL A 74 11.02 -1.69 -1.45
C VAL A 74 9.98 -0.60 -1.15
N THR A 75 8.95 -0.47 -1.97
CA THR A 75 7.97 0.62 -1.83
C THR A 75 7.02 0.43 -0.65
N ASN A 76 6.54 -0.81 -0.39
CA ASN A 76 5.68 -1.08 0.77
C ASN A 76 6.49 -1.22 2.07
N LEU A 77 7.76 -1.63 2.02
CA LEU A 77 8.68 -1.55 3.16
C LEU A 77 8.83 -0.09 3.61
N SER A 78 9.17 0.79 2.69
CA SER A 78 9.28 2.22 2.97
C SER A 78 7.97 2.77 3.55
N ARG A 79 6.84 2.49 2.91
CA ARG A 79 5.49 2.88 3.37
C ARG A 79 5.22 2.39 4.79
N ALA A 80 5.61 1.15 5.13
CA ALA A 80 5.45 0.59 6.47
C ALA A 80 6.29 1.36 7.51
N LEU A 81 7.53 1.74 7.17
CA LEU A 81 8.37 2.53 8.07
C LEU A 81 7.80 3.93 8.31
N TYR A 82 7.25 4.59 7.29
CA TYR A 82 6.54 5.87 7.48
C TYR A 82 5.30 5.71 8.35
N LEU A 83 4.56 4.61 8.20
CA LEU A 83 3.42 4.33 9.07
C LEU A 83 3.86 4.14 10.52
N LEU A 84 4.91 3.34 10.78
CA LEU A 84 5.48 3.18 12.13
C LEU A 84 5.94 4.52 12.72
N GLN A 85 6.57 5.38 11.90
CA GLN A 85 6.96 6.74 12.31
C GLN A 85 5.74 7.61 12.67
N SER A 86 4.66 7.55 11.91
CA SER A 86 3.45 8.33 12.16
C SER A 86 2.80 8.01 13.52
N TYR A 87 3.02 6.80 14.01
CA TYR A 87 2.62 6.34 15.35
C TYR A 87 3.73 6.45 16.41
N GLN A 88 4.83 7.16 16.09
CA GLN A 88 5.95 7.42 17.00
C GLN A 88 6.65 6.13 17.52
N LEU A 89 6.51 5.03 16.81
CA LEU A 89 7.16 3.77 17.14
C LEU A 89 8.64 3.75 16.75
N ILE A 90 8.99 4.48 15.69
CA ILE A 90 10.34 4.74 15.22
C ILE A 90 10.44 6.21 14.75
N ARG A 91 11.66 6.67 14.52
CA ARG A 91 11.94 7.93 13.82
C ARG A 91 12.97 7.69 12.73
N LEU A 92 12.65 8.11 11.51
CA LEU A 92 13.57 8.07 10.37
C LEU A 92 14.58 9.23 10.44
N LYS A 93 15.70 9.07 9.75
CA LYS A 93 16.73 10.11 9.61
C LYS A 93 16.16 11.40 8.99
N PRO A 94 16.76 12.56 9.28
CA PRO A 94 16.42 13.79 8.56
C PRO A 94 16.58 13.59 7.05
N GLY A 95 15.63 14.10 6.26
CA GLY A 95 15.60 13.93 4.80
C GLY A 95 14.53 12.96 4.30
N PHE A 96 14.05 12.06 5.15
CA PHE A 96 12.90 11.20 4.82
C PHE A 96 11.59 11.89 5.21
N THR A 97 11.10 12.77 4.33
CA THR A 97 9.93 13.64 4.61
C THR A 97 8.76 13.39 3.68
N ASP A 98 9.01 12.84 2.48
CA ASP A 98 7.99 12.58 1.48
C ASP A 98 7.93 11.07 1.15
N PRO A 99 6.94 10.34 1.66
CA PRO A 99 6.80 8.90 1.43
C PRO A 99 6.59 8.52 -0.04
N ALA A 100 6.23 9.48 -0.90
CA ALA A 100 6.09 9.22 -2.34
C ALA A 100 7.43 9.19 -3.07
N ARG A 101 8.47 9.85 -2.52
CA ARG A 101 9.77 10.05 -3.16
C ARG A 101 10.94 9.45 -2.40
N ASP A 102 10.88 9.52 -1.07
CA ASP A 102 11.99 9.13 -0.22
C ASP A 102 11.79 7.68 0.25
N GLN A 103 12.45 6.73 -0.40
CA GLN A 103 12.31 5.31 -0.06
C GLN A 103 13.20 4.95 1.14
N ALA A 104 12.59 4.85 2.31
CA ALA A 104 13.25 4.47 3.55
C ALA A 104 13.48 2.96 3.65
N THR A 105 14.59 2.58 4.27
CA THR A 105 14.95 1.20 4.65
C THR A 105 15.14 1.11 6.17
N PRO A 106 15.21 -0.07 6.79
CA PRO A 106 15.50 -0.19 8.22
C PRO A 106 16.83 0.47 8.65
N ARG A 107 17.78 0.66 7.74
CA ARG A 107 19.06 1.38 7.99
C ARG A 107 18.86 2.89 8.17
N ASP A 108 17.69 3.39 7.77
CA ASP A 108 17.36 4.81 7.85
C ASP A 108 16.57 5.17 9.12
N ILE A 109 16.38 4.21 10.01
CA ILE A 109 15.84 4.42 11.34
C ILE A 109 16.93 5.14 12.18
N ALA A 110 16.63 6.38 12.60
CA ALA A 110 17.50 7.19 13.46
C ALA A 110 17.24 6.93 14.93
N ASP A 111 15.99 6.62 15.30
CA ASP A 111 15.59 6.37 16.68
C ASP A 111 14.58 5.22 16.73
N ASN A 112 14.80 4.31 17.66
CA ASN A 112 13.99 3.11 17.87
C ASN A 112 13.87 2.86 19.40
N PRO A 113 13.01 3.62 20.08
CA PRO A 113 12.98 3.65 21.56
C PRO A 113 12.67 2.29 22.18
N LYS A 114 11.88 1.48 21.49
CA LYS A 114 11.52 0.12 21.95
C LYS A 114 12.41 -0.98 21.37
N GLN A 115 13.47 -0.61 20.64
CA GLN A 115 14.37 -1.56 19.98
C GLN A 115 13.63 -2.60 19.14
N LEU A 116 12.61 -2.14 18.37
CA LEU A 116 11.78 -2.99 17.53
C LEU A 116 12.65 -3.76 16.53
N LYS A 117 12.37 -5.05 16.40
CA LYS A 117 13.02 -5.93 15.42
C LYS A 117 12.19 -5.96 14.15
N ILE A 118 12.67 -5.30 13.11
CA ILE A 118 12.00 -5.26 11.81
C ILE A 118 12.26 -6.58 11.07
N LEU A 119 11.19 -7.30 10.73
CA LEU A 119 11.20 -8.57 10.01
C LEU A 119 10.56 -8.36 8.65
N GLU A 120 11.36 -8.39 7.60
CA GLU A 120 10.92 -8.24 6.22
C GLU A 120 10.35 -9.56 5.70
N ILE A 121 9.06 -9.57 5.35
CA ILE A 121 8.31 -10.76 4.93
C ILE A 121 7.56 -10.43 3.63
N GLU A 122 7.38 -11.41 2.78
CA GLU A 122 6.52 -11.27 1.59
C GLU A 122 5.11 -10.87 2.00
N SER A 123 4.57 -9.80 1.38
CA SER A 123 3.29 -9.21 1.77
C SER A 123 2.14 -10.20 1.92
N PRO A 124 1.95 -11.20 1.03
CA PRO A 124 0.90 -12.21 1.18
C PRO A 124 1.08 -13.15 2.38
N GLN A 125 2.29 -13.23 2.94
CA GLN A 125 2.61 -14.11 4.07
C GLN A 125 2.44 -13.41 5.43
N ILE A 126 2.45 -12.07 5.46
CA ILE A 126 2.42 -11.29 6.70
C ILE A 126 1.18 -11.62 7.57
N PRO A 127 -0.05 -11.78 7.03
CA PRO A 127 -1.20 -12.12 7.86
C PRO A 127 -1.03 -13.44 8.62
N ARG A 128 -0.31 -14.40 8.06
CA ARG A 128 0.00 -15.69 8.73
C ARG A 128 1.03 -15.53 9.83
N ALA A 129 1.97 -14.60 9.68
CA ALA A 129 2.99 -14.33 10.69
C ALA A 129 2.42 -13.58 11.91
N LEU A 130 1.16 -13.12 11.87
CA LEU A 130 0.54 -12.33 12.94
C LEU A 130 0.46 -13.08 14.29
N ASP A 131 0.46 -14.42 14.27
CA ASP A 131 0.49 -15.23 15.49
C ASP A 131 1.90 -15.28 16.13
N ASP A 132 2.95 -15.07 15.34
CA ASP A 132 4.35 -15.26 15.74
C ASP A 132 5.05 -13.95 16.10
N VAL A 133 4.49 -12.79 15.72
CA VAL A 133 5.08 -11.47 15.91
C VAL A 133 4.28 -10.62 16.91
N ASP A 134 4.90 -9.55 17.40
CA ASP A 134 4.21 -8.59 18.28
C ASP A 134 3.35 -7.62 17.49
N LEU A 135 3.84 -7.17 16.34
CA LEU A 135 3.12 -6.33 15.37
C LEU A 135 3.30 -6.86 13.96
N ALA A 136 2.30 -6.63 13.11
CA ALA A 136 2.38 -6.85 11.67
C ALA A 136 1.83 -5.64 10.92
N VAL A 137 2.57 -5.14 9.94
CA VAL A 137 2.12 -4.09 9.03
C VAL A 137 1.61 -4.75 7.75
N ILE A 138 0.30 -4.68 7.53
CA ILE A 138 -0.40 -5.47 6.50
C ILE A 138 -1.10 -4.54 5.51
N ASN A 139 -0.94 -4.82 4.21
CA ASN A 139 -1.68 -4.13 3.15
C ASN A 139 -3.17 -4.43 3.26
N GLY A 140 -4.03 -3.44 2.97
CA GLY A 140 -5.48 -3.51 3.18
C GLY A 140 -6.14 -4.72 2.53
N ASN A 141 -5.76 -5.05 1.29
CA ASN A 141 -6.30 -6.22 0.59
C ASN A 141 -5.96 -7.56 1.28
N TYR A 142 -4.70 -7.73 1.75
CA TYR A 142 -4.28 -8.94 2.46
C TYR A 142 -4.90 -9.03 3.85
N ALA A 143 -5.14 -7.90 4.51
CA ALA A 143 -5.89 -7.86 5.76
C ALA A 143 -7.33 -8.34 5.54
N LEU A 144 -8.04 -7.83 4.53
CA LEU A 144 -9.40 -8.25 4.18
C LEU A 144 -9.47 -9.72 3.78
N GLU A 145 -8.53 -10.21 2.96
CA GLU A 145 -8.43 -11.64 2.58
C GLU A 145 -8.23 -12.55 3.79
N ALA A 146 -7.53 -12.07 4.82
CA ALA A 146 -7.32 -12.78 6.09
C ALA A 146 -8.48 -12.62 7.08
N GLY A 147 -9.57 -11.97 6.69
CA GLY A 147 -10.75 -11.76 7.54
C GLY A 147 -10.60 -10.63 8.57
N LEU A 148 -9.56 -9.83 8.48
CA LEU A 148 -9.41 -8.61 9.27
C LEU A 148 -10.22 -7.47 8.66
N VAL A 149 -10.76 -6.61 9.50
CA VAL A 149 -11.46 -5.38 9.08
C VAL A 149 -10.56 -4.19 9.43
N PRO A 150 -9.80 -3.62 8.46
CA PRO A 150 -8.80 -2.57 8.72
C PRO A 150 -9.30 -1.43 9.60
N ALA A 151 -10.47 -0.89 9.30
CA ALA A 151 -11.06 0.22 10.07
C ALA A 151 -11.40 -0.14 11.54
N LYS A 152 -11.38 -1.42 11.91
CA LYS A 152 -11.85 -1.91 13.21
C LYS A 152 -10.75 -2.63 14.00
N ASP A 153 -9.95 -3.44 13.30
CA ASP A 153 -9.00 -4.36 13.91
C ASP A 153 -7.57 -3.82 13.93
N ALA A 154 -7.27 -2.76 13.15
CA ALA A 154 -5.95 -2.16 13.18
C ALA A 154 -5.73 -1.36 14.46
N LEU A 155 -4.57 -1.52 15.09
CA LEU A 155 -4.09 -0.65 16.18
C LEU A 155 -3.73 0.74 15.67
N GLY A 156 -3.28 0.82 14.42
CA GLY A 156 -2.97 2.03 13.72
C GLY A 156 -3.26 1.87 12.23
N LEU A 157 -3.90 2.85 11.62
CA LEU A 157 -4.27 2.85 10.22
C LEU A 157 -3.69 4.07 9.53
N GLU A 158 -3.23 3.89 8.31
CA GLU A 158 -2.75 4.97 7.47
C GLU A 158 -3.88 5.96 7.15
N LYS A 159 -3.57 7.24 7.17
CA LYS A 159 -4.55 8.27 6.80
C LYS A 159 -4.76 8.32 5.29
N ALA A 160 -5.99 8.56 4.86
CA ALA A 160 -6.31 8.73 3.44
C ALA A 160 -5.95 10.11 2.89
N GLU A 161 -5.90 11.13 3.75
CA GLU A 161 -5.60 12.50 3.36
C GLU A 161 -4.16 12.63 2.87
N HIS A 162 -3.99 13.20 1.67
CA HIS A 162 -2.66 13.36 1.01
C HIS A 162 -1.88 12.06 0.86
N ASN A 163 -2.58 10.94 0.71
CA ASN A 163 -1.97 9.62 0.61
C ASN A 163 -1.54 9.35 -0.84
N PRO A 164 -0.25 9.13 -1.12
CA PRO A 164 0.26 8.88 -2.49
C PRO A 164 0.01 7.45 -2.97
N TYR A 165 -0.57 6.60 -2.15
CA TYR A 165 -0.73 5.17 -2.40
C TYR A 165 -2.14 4.79 -2.89
N ALA A 166 -2.83 5.71 -3.58
CA ALA A 166 -4.06 5.36 -4.28
C ALA A 166 -3.79 4.26 -5.31
N ASN A 167 -4.65 3.25 -5.36
CA ASN A 167 -4.64 2.26 -6.43
C ASN A 167 -5.09 2.89 -7.74
N ILE A 168 -4.34 2.63 -8.80
CA ILE A 168 -4.44 3.30 -10.09
C ILE A 168 -4.78 2.32 -11.21
N LEU A 169 -5.60 2.78 -12.15
CA LEU A 169 -5.75 2.17 -13.47
C LEU A 169 -4.57 2.58 -14.34
N VAL A 170 -3.84 1.59 -14.84
CA VAL A 170 -2.62 1.79 -15.63
C VAL A 170 -2.79 1.17 -17.00
N THR A 171 -2.30 1.86 -18.03
CA THR A 171 -2.25 1.42 -19.42
C THR A 171 -0.89 1.76 -20.04
N THR A 172 -0.70 1.45 -21.32
CA THR A 172 0.49 1.88 -22.06
C THR A 172 0.33 3.32 -22.58
N PRO A 173 1.43 4.07 -22.85
CA PRO A 173 1.35 5.40 -23.46
C PRO A 173 0.61 5.39 -24.80
N LYS A 174 0.67 4.28 -25.54
CA LYS A 174 -0.04 4.10 -26.82
C LYS A 174 -1.56 4.09 -26.65
N LEU A 175 -2.07 3.57 -25.53
CA LEU A 175 -3.50 3.39 -25.27
C LEU A 175 -4.08 4.45 -24.32
N GLN A 176 -3.28 5.41 -23.83
CA GLN A 176 -3.78 6.40 -22.86
C GLN A 176 -4.97 7.22 -23.37
N ASP A 177 -5.05 7.41 -24.70
CA ASP A 177 -6.13 8.15 -25.36
C ASP A 177 -7.21 7.25 -25.97
N ASP A 178 -7.11 5.92 -25.81
CA ASP A 178 -8.11 4.97 -26.30
C ASP A 178 -9.47 5.22 -25.62
N PRO A 179 -10.56 5.37 -26.40
CA PRO A 179 -11.89 5.62 -25.85
C PRO A 179 -12.35 4.56 -24.82
N ARG A 180 -11.93 3.30 -24.97
CA ARG A 180 -12.27 2.21 -24.04
C ARG A 180 -11.59 2.42 -22.68
N ILE A 181 -10.32 2.84 -22.69
CA ILE A 181 -9.55 3.12 -21.45
C ILE A 181 -10.14 4.35 -20.76
N ARG A 182 -10.46 5.42 -21.51
CA ARG A 182 -11.11 6.61 -20.97
C ARG A 182 -12.48 6.30 -20.36
N GLN A 183 -13.27 5.44 -21.04
CA GLN A 183 -14.57 5.03 -20.50
C GLN A 183 -14.40 4.21 -19.22
N LEU A 184 -13.47 3.24 -19.19
CA LEU A 184 -13.19 2.45 -18.01
C LEU A 184 -12.73 3.33 -16.83
N ALA A 185 -11.85 4.29 -17.07
CA ALA A 185 -11.40 5.25 -16.06
C ALA A 185 -12.57 6.07 -15.48
N LYS A 186 -13.47 6.55 -16.35
CA LYS A 186 -14.68 7.26 -15.94
C LYS A 186 -15.63 6.38 -15.12
N ASP A 187 -15.83 5.13 -15.54
CA ASP A 187 -16.73 4.19 -14.84
C ASP A 187 -16.18 3.82 -13.45
N LEU A 188 -14.88 3.58 -13.33
CA LEU A 188 -14.22 3.31 -12.05
C LEU A 188 -14.29 4.50 -11.07
N ASN A 189 -14.33 5.73 -11.59
CA ASN A 189 -14.45 6.96 -10.80
C ASN A 189 -15.89 7.48 -10.72
N SER A 190 -16.88 6.65 -11.07
CA SER A 190 -18.29 7.04 -11.00
C SER A 190 -18.78 7.15 -9.56
N PRO A 191 -19.79 8.00 -9.29
CA PRO A 191 -20.44 8.05 -7.98
C PRO A 191 -21.00 6.70 -7.51
N GLU A 192 -21.43 5.85 -8.44
CA GLU A 192 -21.96 4.52 -8.18
C GLU A 192 -20.87 3.61 -7.62
N VAL A 193 -19.67 3.62 -8.22
CA VAL A 193 -18.49 2.85 -7.73
C VAL A 193 -18.02 3.39 -6.38
N ALA A 194 -17.94 4.70 -6.20
CA ALA A 194 -17.60 5.31 -4.91
C ALA A 194 -18.60 4.91 -3.81
N ALA A 195 -19.91 4.95 -4.10
CA ALA A 195 -20.94 4.52 -3.17
C ALA A 195 -20.87 3.02 -2.88
N PHE A 196 -20.55 2.20 -3.88
CA PHE A 196 -20.33 0.75 -3.70
C PHE A 196 -19.15 0.50 -2.75
N ILE A 197 -18.00 1.13 -2.99
CA ILE A 197 -16.81 1.00 -2.15
C ILE A 197 -17.14 1.38 -0.70
N THR A 198 -17.74 2.54 -0.49
CA THR A 198 -18.08 3.06 0.85
C THR A 198 -19.01 2.10 1.58
N ARG A 199 -20.05 1.61 0.92
CA ARG A 199 -21.04 0.70 1.52
C ARG A 199 -20.44 -0.68 1.81
N THR A 200 -19.62 -1.20 0.90
CA THR A 200 -19.11 -2.58 0.98
C THR A 200 -17.99 -2.71 1.99
N TYR A 201 -17.10 -1.72 2.03
CA TYR A 201 -15.85 -1.80 2.82
C TYR A 201 -15.87 -0.96 4.10
N SER A 202 -16.90 -0.14 4.33
CA SER A 202 -17.14 0.58 5.60
C SER A 202 -15.90 1.31 6.13
N GLY A 203 -15.14 1.99 5.26
CA GLY A 203 -13.91 2.71 5.61
C GLY A 203 -12.61 1.90 5.56
N SER A 204 -12.69 0.58 5.33
CA SER A 204 -11.49 -0.26 5.11
C SER A 204 -10.89 -0.06 3.73
N VAL A 205 -11.68 0.39 2.76
CA VAL A 205 -11.26 0.89 1.45
C VAL A 205 -11.96 2.23 1.24
N ILE A 206 -11.22 3.22 0.74
CA ILE A 206 -11.67 4.61 0.64
C ILE A 206 -11.65 5.03 -0.82
N PRO A 207 -12.79 5.40 -1.44
CA PRO A 207 -12.79 5.88 -2.81
C PRO A 207 -12.02 7.20 -2.91
N VAL A 208 -11.25 7.36 -3.98
CA VAL A 208 -10.66 8.65 -4.37
C VAL A 208 -11.72 9.35 -5.20
N THR A 209 -12.47 10.26 -4.58
CA THR A 209 -13.40 11.14 -5.29
C THR A 209 -12.61 12.32 -5.82
N ASP A 210 -12.38 12.33 -7.14
CA ASP A 210 -11.79 13.39 -7.93
C ASP A 210 -10.98 14.49 -7.18
N ARG A 211 -9.66 14.36 -7.27
CA ARG A 211 -8.80 15.52 -7.54
C ARG A 211 -7.88 15.07 -8.65
N GLN A 212 -8.17 15.53 -9.87
CA GLN A 212 -7.20 15.47 -10.96
C GLN A 212 -5.86 16.03 -10.48
N PRO A 213 -4.73 15.45 -10.90
CA PRO A 213 -3.40 15.95 -10.60
C PRO A 213 -3.21 17.36 -11.10
#